data_b43cee691507ecf870f83fa68d823f96
#
_entry.id   b43cee691507ecf870f83fa68d823f96
#
_cell.length_a   1.000
_cell.length_b   1.000
_cell.length_c   1.000
_cell.angle_alpha   90.00
_cell.angle_beta   90.00
_cell.angle_gamma   90.00
#
_symmetry.space_group_name_H-M   'P 1'
#
loop_
_entity.id
_entity.type
_entity.pdbx_description
1 polymer ?
#
loop_
_entity_poly.entity_id
_entity_poly.type
_entity_poly.pdbx_seq_one_letter_code
_entity_poly.pdbx_strand_id
1 'polypeptide(L)'
;MKTVRKSNNYDLEIKQSDDIKTFHDLILNNANKNDFKAYSLNYYQSFYDNFKKYNHVKIFNAIVYPDKLIKKTQTELKELQQKIENNQIPEKRMANTKNSIKRLEKDLEVFSPYQNKYPDGKIICSLICSYTNHAAWTLYIGNDSLGTHTAAVNRCYYEALKDAYDNNYEFYDLFGTIGDPKTTYKNLAGLHEFKRKFGGEYIEFLGEFDLINKPVWYKILPHLLKIYRTLKK
;
A
#
# COMPACT_ATOMS: atom_id res chain seq x y z
N MET A 1 -2.50 -12.24 -9.77
CA MET A 1 -2.84 -10.78 -9.77
C MET A 1 -4.35 -10.45 -9.70
N LYS A 2 -5.20 -11.26 -9.04
CA LYS A 2 -6.64 -10.96 -8.88
C LYS A 2 -6.91 -9.61 -8.18
N THR A 3 -6.07 -9.20 -7.25
CA THR A 3 -6.25 -7.99 -6.42
C THR A 3 -5.94 -6.70 -7.18
N VAL A 4 -4.96 -6.71 -8.10
CA VAL A 4 -4.72 -5.57 -9.01
C VAL A 4 -5.92 -5.40 -9.95
N ARG A 5 -6.51 -6.51 -10.44
CA ARG A 5 -7.75 -6.45 -11.24
C ARG A 5 -8.92 -5.85 -10.48
N LYS A 6 -8.99 -6.07 -9.15
CA LYS A 6 -10.03 -5.44 -8.31
C LYS A 6 -9.91 -3.91 -8.34
N SER A 7 -8.68 -3.37 -8.26
CA SER A 7 -8.47 -1.91 -8.26
C SER A 7 -8.91 -1.24 -9.57
N ASN A 8 -8.94 -1.98 -10.69
CA ASN A 8 -9.41 -1.44 -11.98
C ASN A 8 -10.90 -1.06 -11.97
N ASN A 9 -11.70 -1.60 -11.04
CA ASN A 9 -13.11 -1.23 -10.91
C ASN A 9 -13.31 0.21 -10.40
N TYR A 10 -12.27 0.79 -9.81
CA TYR A 10 -12.34 2.08 -9.10
C TYR A 10 -11.67 3.23 -9.85
N ASP A 11 -11.19 2.99 -11.06
CA ASP A 11 -10.54 3.98 -11.94
C ASP A 11 -9.48 4.82 -11.19
N LEU A 12 -8.67 4.14 -10.37
CA LEU A 12 -7.61 4.79 -9.59
C LEU A 12 -6.56 5.41 -10.50
N GLU A 13 -6.29 6.69 -10.31
CA GLU A 13 -5.17 7.37 -10.94
C GLU A 13 -3.94 7.23 -10.07
N ILE A 14 -2.79 6.83 -10.66
CA ILE A 14 -1.51 6.78 -9.95
C ILE A 14 -0.64 7.93 -10.43
N LYS A 15 -0.23 8.77 -9.48
CA LYS A 15 0.67 9.90 -9.74
C LYS A 15 1.92 9.84 -8.87
N GLN A 16 3.04 10.21 -9.44
CA GLN A 16 4.21 10.55 -8.64
C GLN A 16 4.00 11.93 -8.00
N SER A 17 4.45 12.10 -6.78
CA SER A 17 4.21 13.29 -5.97
C SER A 17 5.38 13.56 -5.03
N ASP A 18 5.46 14.79 -4.54
CA ASP A 18 6.40 15.25 -3.51
C ASP A 18 5.68 15.47 -2.15
N ASP A 19 4.42 15.09 -2.04
CA ASP A 19 3.58 15.38 -0.88
C ASP A 19 3.85 14.41 0.28
N ILE A 20 4.93 14.69 1.02
CA ILE A 20 5.32 13.93 2.21
C ILE A 20 4.31 14.10 3.34
N LYS A 21 3.61 15.22 3.41
CA LYS A 21 2.62 15.44 4.48
C LYS A 21 1.45 14.46 4.32
N THR A 22 0.86 14.37 3.15
CA THR A 22 -0.22 13.40 2.88
C THR A 22 0.24 11.96 3.07
N PHE A 23 1.47 11.62 2.64
CA PHE A 23 2.05 10.32 2.93
C PHE A 23 2.11 10.06 4.45
N HIS A 24 2.61 11.04 5.22
CA HIS A 24 2.73 10.90 6.68
C HIS A 24 1.37 10.69 7.35
N ASP A 25 0.34 11.43 6.95
CA ASP A 25 -1.01 11.27 7.48
C ASP A 25 -1.56 9.85 7.20
N LEU A 26 -1.30 9.32 5.99
CA LEU A 26 -1.71 7.97 5.62
C LEU A 26 -0.94 6.88 6.37
N ILE A 27 0.37 7.04 6.60
CA ILE A 27 1.13 6.04 7.36
C ILE A 27 0.79 6.04 8.85
N LEU A 28 0.42 7.18 9.43
CA LEU A 28 -0.12 7.25 10.79
C LEU A 28 -1.41 6.44 10.93
N ASN A 29 -2.31 6.51 9.93
CA ASN A 29 -3.51 5.67 9.91
C ASN A 29 -3.17 4.17 9.92
N ASN A 30 -2.14 3.76 9.19
CA ASN A 30 -1.67 2.38 9.19
C ASN A 30 -1.02 1.98 10.53
N ALA A 31 -0.23 2.86 11.12
CA ALA A 31 0.44 2.64 12.39
C ALA A 31 -0.57 2.37 13.51
N ASN A 32 -1.63 3.18 13.58
CA ASN A 32 -2.70 3.02 14.54
C ASN A 32 -3.48 1.70 14.39
N LYS A 33 -3.63 1.21 13.14
CA LYS A 33 -4.36 -0.05 12.86
C LYS A 33 -3.53 -1.31 13.13
N ASN A 34 -2.22 -1.24 12.94
CA ASN A 34 -1.35 -2.42 12.92
C ASN A 34 -0.33 -2.43 14.07
N ASP A 35 -0.52 -1.57 15.08
CA ASP A 35 0.28 -1.47 16.30
C ASP A 35 1.80 -1.36 16.03
N PHE A 36 2.17 -0.47 15.11
CA PHE A 36 3.56 -0.09 14.92
C PHE A 36 3.74 1.43 15.08
N LYS A 37 4.98 1.86 15.35
CA LYS A 37 5.31 3.28 15.52
C LYS A 37 5.82 3.85 14.19
N ALA A 38 5.05 4.75 13.58
CA ALA A 38 5.54 5.55 12.46
C ALA A 38 6.61 6.55 12.93
N TYR A 39 7.54 6.90 12.03
CA TYR A 39 8.50 7.97 12.27
C TYR A 39 7.80 9.34 12.18
N SER A 40 8.50 10.39 12.62
CA SER A 40 7.99 11.76 12.54
C SER A 40 7.95 12.27 11.09
N LEU A 41 7.12 13.29 10.84
CA LEU A 41 7.08 13.98 9.55
C LEU A 41 8.47 14.46 9.13
N ASN A 42 9.24 15.05 10.08
CA ASN A 42 10.60 15.53 9.80
C ASN A 42 11.55 14.42 9.36
N TYR A 43 11.39 13.20 9.88
CA TYR A 43 12.18 12.06 9.44
C TYR A 43 11.90 11.74 7.96
N TYR A 44 10.62 11.60 7.59
CA TYR A 44 10.26 11.28 6.21
C TYR A 44 10.60 12.43 5.25
N GLN A 45 10.42 13.68 5.66
CA GLN A 45 10.80 14.84 4.87
C GLN A 45 12.32 14.87 4.62
N SER A 46 13.12 14.74 5.68
CA SER A 46 14.58 14.70 5.56
C SER A 46 15.06 13.51 4.71
N PHE A 47 14.45 12.35 4.86
CA PHE A 47 14.72 11.18 4.02
C PHE A 47 14.47 11.52 2.56
N TYR A 48 13.27 12.00 2.25
CA TYR A 48 12.87 12.34 0.90
C TYR A 48 13.80 13.39 0.26
N ASP A 49 14.04 14.52 0.94
CA ASP A 49 14.86 15.62 0.42
C ASP A 49 16.30 15.20 0.15
N ASN A 50 16.87 14.34 1.01
CA ASN A 50 18.23 13.84 0.83
C ASN A 50 18.39 12.90 -0.37
N PHE A 51 17.38 12.11 -0.68
CA PHE A 51 17.43 11.12 -1.77
C PHE A 51 16.87 11.65 -3.09
N LYS A 52 15.89 12.58 -3.07
CA LYS A 52 15.29 13.18 -4.25
C LYS A 52 16.29 13.86 -5.18
N LYS A 53 17.26 14.60 -4.63
CA LYS A 53 18.29 15.31 -5.41
C LYS A 53 19.13 14.38 -6.28
N TYR A 54 19.16 13.09 -5.99
CA TYR A 54 19.85 12.05 -6.76
C TYR A 54 18.92 11.16 -7.57
N ASN A 55 17.62 11.46 -7.61
CA ASN A 55 16.57 10.60 -8.17
C ASN A 55 16.50 9.19 -7.53
N HIS A 56 16.90 9.09 -6.26
CA HIS A 56 16.95 7.82 -5.52
C HIS A 56 15.68 7.57 -4.70
N VAL A 57 14.65 8.37 -4.85
CA VAL A 57 13.35 8.18 -4.19
C VAL A 57 12.21 8.65 -5.07
N LYS A 58 11.11 7.91 -5.07
CA LYS A 58 9.84 8.27 -5.71
C LYS A 58 8.68 7.97 -4.77
N ILE A 59 7.63 8.77 -4.85
CA ILE A 59 6.36 8.55 -4.15
C ILE A 59 5.28 8.28 -5.18
N PHE A 60 4.56 7.16 -5.03
CA PHE A 60 3.42 6.80 -5.86
C PHE A 60 2.15 6.97 -5.05
N ASN A 61 1.30 7.90 -5.47
CA ASN A 61 0.01 8.17 -4.84
C ASN A 61 -1.12 7.58 -5.66
N ALA A 62 -1.99 6.79 -5.03
CA ALA A 62 -3.26 6.38 -5.62
C ALA A 62 -4.35 7.39 -5.26
N ILE A 63 -4.96 7.96 -6.28
CA ILE A 63 -5.99 8.97 -6.19
C ILE A 63 -7.31 8.37 -6.66
N VAL A 64 -8.36 8.56 -5.87
CA VAL A 64 -9.75 8.25 -6.24
C VAL A 64 -10.55 9.55 -6.40
N TYR A 65 -11.48 9.56 -7.34
CA TYR A 65 -12.42 10.65 -7.57
C TYR A 65 -13.83 10.21 -7.13
N PRO A 66 -14.23 10.46 -5.88
CA PRO A 66 -15.47 9.92 -5.32
C PRO A 66 -16.72 10.24 -6.16
N ASP A 67 -16.85 11.48 -6.62
CA ASP A 67 -18.02 11.90 -7.40
C ASP A 67 -18.13 11.22 -8.76
N LYS A 68 -16.99 11.02 -9.44
CA LYS A 68 -16.94 10.27 -10.71
C LYS A 68 -17.32 8.81 -10.48
N LEU A 69 -16.78 8.23 -9.42
CA LEU A 69 -17.04 6.83 -9.06
C LEU A 69 -18.50 6.61 -8.66
N ILE A 70 -19.08 7.51 -7.84
CA ILE A 70 -20.48 7.44 -7.45
C ILE A 70 -21.38 7.47 -8.70
N LYS A 71 -21.18 8.44 -9.60
CA LYS A 71 -21.95 8.53 -10.86
C LYS A 71 -21.84 7.26 -11.68
N LYS A 72 -20.62 6.77 -11.91
CA LYS A 72 -20.38 5.51 -12.65
C LYS A 72 -21.11 4.33 -12.00
N THR A 73 -20.98 4.16 -10.68
CA THR A 73 -21.56 3.07 -9.93
C THR A 73 -23.10 3.13 -9.96
N GLN A 74 -23.69 4.33 -9.86
CA GLN A 74 -25.15 4.51 -9.98
C GLN A 74 -25.66 4.12 -11.39
N THR A 75 -24.92 4.47 -12.43
CA THR A 75 -25.26 4.11 -13.81
C THR A 75 -25.21 2.60 -14.01
N GLU A 76 -24.11 1.96 -13.62
CA GLU A 76 -23.93 0.51 -13.71
C GLU A 76 -25.02 -0.25 -12.93
N LEU A 77 -25.36 0.24 -11.73
CA LEU A 77 -26.39 -0.37 -10.88
C LEU A 77 -27.77 -0.33 -11.57
N LYS A 78 -28.16 0.84 -12.09
CA LYS A 78 -29.41 1.01 -12.83
C LYS A 78 -29.49 0.10 -14.05
N GLU A 79 -28.43 0.01 -14.83
CA GLU A 79 -28.37 -0.85 -16.01
C GLU A 79 -28.53 -2.34 -15.66
N LEU A 80 -27.90 -2.81 -14.58
CA LEU A 80 -28.01 -4.19 -14.14
C LEU A 80 -29.41 -4.51 -13.61
N GLN A 81 -30.04 -3.58 -12.87
CA GLN A 81 -31.41 -3.72 -12.39
C GLN A 81 -32.40 -3.81 -13.55
N GLN A 82 -32.31 -2.89 -14.52
CA GLN A 82 -33.16 -2.92 -15.73
C GLN A 82 -32.99 -4.22 -16.54
N LYS A 83 -31.77 -4.74 -16.67
CA LYS A 83 -31.52 -6.01 -17.36
C LYS A 83 -32.18 -7.20 -16.66
N ILE A 84 -32.24 -7.17 -15.31
CA ILE A 84 -32.95 -8.20 -14.53
C ILE A 84 -34.46 -8.06 -14.75
N GLU A 85 -35.03 -6.86 -14.61
CA GLU A 85 -36.47 -6.59 -14.80
C GLU A 85 -36.96 -6.99 -16.18
N ASN A 86 -36.13 -6.74 -17.21
CA ASN A 86 -36.43 -7.10 -18.59
C ASN A 86 -36.11 -8.57 -18.96
N ASN A 87 -35.77 -9.43 -17.99
CA ASN A 87 -35.37 -10.82 -18.20
C ASN A 87 -34.23 -11.03 -19.20
N GLN A 88 -33.31 -10.05 -19.30
CA GLN A 88 -32.19 -10.08 -20.25
C GLN A 88 -30.97 -10.85 -19.69
N ILE A 89 -30.98 -11.28 -18.44
CA ILE A 89 -29.89 -12.00 -17.80
C ILE A 89 -30.19 -13.52 -17.84
N PRO A 90 -29.34 -14.32 -18.51
CA PRO A 90 -29.46 -15.77 -18.49
C PRO A 90 -29.37 -16.32 -17.07
N GLU A 91 -30.13 -17.36 -16.76
CA GLU A 91 -30.24 -17.97 -15.43
C GLU A 91 -28.85 -18.30 -14.82
N LYS A 92 -27.98 -18.92 -15.63
CA LYS A 92 -26.57 -19.25 -15.22
C LYS A 92 -25.72 -18.05 -14.81
N ARG A 93 -26.11 -16.83 -15.19
CA ARG A 93 -25.41 -15.59 -14.84
C ARG A 93 -26.10 -14.79 -13.73
N MET A 94 -27.33 -15.16 -13.37
CA MET A 94 -28.14 -14.43 -12.40
C MET A 94 -27.45 -14.26 -11.04
N ALA A 95 -26.84 -15.33 -10.51
CA ALA A 95 -26.11 -15.28 -9.25
C ALA A 95 -24.93 -14.29 -9.28
N ASN A 96 -24.16 -14.28 -10.38
CA ASN A 96 -23.04 -13.36 -10.56
C ASN A 96 -23.51 -11.91 -10.68
N THR A 97 -24.62 -11.67 -11.39
CA THR A 97 -25.22 -10.34 -11.52
C THR A 97 -25.70 -9.81 -10.18
N LYS A 98 -26.40 -10.63 -9.37
CA LYS A 98 -26.80 -10.26 -8.01
C LYS A 98 -25.60 -9.92 -7.12
N ASN A 99 -24.49 -10.66 -7.22
CA ASN A 99 -23.26 -10.37 -6.48
C ASN A 99 -22.62 -9.04 -6.94
N SER A 100 -22.70 -8.73 -8.25
CA SER A 100 -22.24 -7.44 -8.78
C SER A 100 -23.08 -6.28 -8.24
N ILE A 101 -24.41 -6.43 -8.19
CA ILE A 101 -25.30 -5.42 -7.60
C ILE A 101 -24.96 -5.17 -6.15
N LYS A 102 -24.84 -6.21 -5.32
CA LYS A 102 -24.45 -6.07 -3.90
C LYS A 102 -23.10 -5.35 -3.74
N ARG A 103 -22.15 -5.61 -4.63
CA ARG A 103 -20.86 -4.89 -4.61
C ARG A 103 -21.06 -3.41 -4.92
N LEU A 104 -21.82 -3.06 -5.96
CA LEU A 104 -22.07 -1.67 -6.36
C LEU A 104 -22.83 -0.90 -5.27
N GLU A 105 -23.83 -1.52 -4.64
CA GLU A 105 -24.55 -0.93 -3.49
C GLU A 105 -23.59 -0.63 -2.34
N LYS A 106 -22.70 -1.58 -2.01
CA LYS A 106 -21.68 -1.37 -0.98
C LYS A 106 -20.69 -0.28 -1.38
N ASP A 107 -20.30 -0.19 -2.64
CA ASP A 107 -19.41 0.86 -3.15
C ASP A 107 -20.09 2.24 -2.97
N LEU A 108 -21.38 2.37 -3.28
CA LEU A 108 -22.14 3.60 -3.05
C LEU A 108 -22.18 3.97 -1.56
N GLU A 109 -22.45 3.02 -0.68
CA GLU A 109 -22.44 3.24 0.77
C GLU A 109 -21.07 3.77 1.25
N VAL A 110 -19.98 3.15 0.79
CA VAL A 110 -18.61 3.52 1.18
C VAL A 110 -18.21 4.89 0.66
N PHE A 111 -18.59 5.26 -0.57
CA PHE A 111 -18.16 6.50 -1.19
C PHE A 111 -19.09 7.69 -0.96
N SER A 112 -20.37 7.49 -0.65
CA SER A 112 -21.34 8.57 -0.39
C SER A 112 -20.88 9.60 0.66
N PRO A 113 -20.21 9.25 1.77
CA PRO A 113 -19.71 10.21 2.75
C PRO A 113 -18.65 11.18 2.19
N TYR A 114 -18.07 10.88 1.02
CA TYR A 114 -17.03 11.66 0.36
C TYR A 114 -17.54 12.49 -0.81
N GLN A 115 -18.83 12.40 -1.12
CA GLN A 115 -19.46 13.15 -2.20
C GLN A 115 -19.27 14.67 -2.01
N ASN A 116 -18.91 15.37 -3.09
CA ASN A 116 -18.63 16.81 -3.14
C ASN A 116 -17.49 17.31 -2.21
N LYS A 117 -16.71 16.41 -1.62
CA LYS A 117 -15.62 16.79 -0.70
C LYS A 117 -14.25 16.86 -1.35
N TYR A 118 -14.05 16.16 -2.46
CA TYR A 118 -12.75 16.00 -3.11
C TYR A 118 -12.85 16.19 -4.63
N PRO A 119 -13.11 17.42 -5.10
CA PRO A 119 -13.27 17.70 -6.53
C PRO A 119 -12.00 17.36 -7.35
N ASP A 120 -10.82 17.58 -6.75
CA ASP A 120 -9.52 17.31 -7.36
C ASP A 120 -9.00 15.88 -7.08
N GLY A 121 -9.87 15.03 -6.52
CA GLY A 121 -9.52 13.68 -6.10
C GLY A 121 -8.98 13.60 -4.68
N LYS A 122 -9.03 12.40 -4.09
CA LYS A 122 -8.51 12.09 -2.76
C LYS A 122 -7.39 11.09 -2.86
N ILE A 123 -6.22 11.41 -2.30
CA ILE A 123 -5.14 10.44 -2.14
C ILE A 123 -5.54 9.46 -1.04
N ILE A 124 -5.61 8.17 -1.38
CA ILE A 124 -6.07 7.08 -0.49
C ILE A 124 -4.98 6.06 -0.17
N CYS A 125 -3.89 6.11 -0.91
CA CYS A 125 -2.70 5.29 -0.68
C CYS A 125 -1.47 6.04 -1.18
N SER A 126 -0.37 5.93 -0.47
CA SER A 126 0.92 6.52 -0.84
C SER A 126 2.04 5.53 -0.53
N LEU A 127 2.90 5.29 -1.50
CA LEU A 127 4.00 4.32 -1.46
C LEU A 127 5.32 5.05 -1.72
N ILE A 128 6.28 4.95 -0.80
CA ILE A 128 7.66 5.43 -0.99
C ILE A 128 8.53 4.28 -1.45
N CYS A 129 9.18 4.47 -2.61
CA CYS A 129 10.19 3.59 -3.15
C CYS A 129 11.56 4.27 -3.15
N SER A 130 12.61 3.50 -2.84
CA SER A 130 14.00 3.92 -3.01
C SER A 130 14.61 3.24 -4.21
N TYR A 131 15.62 3.90 -4.79
CA TYR A 131 16.28 3.45 -6.01
C TYR A 131 17.80 3.58 -5.86
N THR A 132 18.52 2.63 -6.42
CA THR A 132 19.97 2.73 -6.67
C THR A 132 20.22 2.58 -8.16
N ASN A 133 21.49 2.40 -8.56
CA ASN A 133 21.82 2.18 -9.98
C ASN A 133 21.26 0.85 -10.53
N HIS A 134 21.03 -0.15 -9.67
CA HIS A 134 20.67 -1.53 -10.10
C HIS A 134 19.34 -2.03 -9.56
N ALA A 135 18.86 -1.43 -8.46
CA ALA A 135 17.73 -1.97 -7.73
C ALA A 135 16.73 -0.92 -7.28
N ALA A 136 15.48 -1.33 -7.14
CA ALA A 136 14.43 -0.55 -6.53
C ALA A 136 13.84 -1.30 -5.33
N TRP A 137 13.42 -0.56 -4.31
CA TRP A 137 12.80 -1.10 -3.08
C TRP A 137 11.52 -0.37 -2.73
N THR A 138 10.51 -1.11 -2.29
CA THR A 138 9.43 -0.53 -1.49
C THR A 138 9.92 -0.32 -0.07
N LEU A 139 9.86 0.91 0.47
CA LEU A 139 10.26 1.19 1.85
C LEU A 139 9.08 1.41 2.78
N TYR A 140 8.19 2.32 2.42
CA TYR A 140 7.09 2.73 3.29
C TYR A 140 5.79 2.82 2.51
N ILE A 141 4.70 2.43 3.17
CA ILE A 141 3.37 2.55 2.59
C ILE A 141 2.35 3.02 3.63
N GLY A 142 1.56 4.00 3.26
CA GLY A 142 0.42 4.48 4.01
C GLY A 142 -0.86 4.37 3.20
N ASN A 143 -1.97 3.98 3.84
CA ASN A 143 -3.28 3.99 3.21
C ASN A 143 -4.40 4.19 4.23
N ASP A 144 -5.54 4.70 3.76
CA ASP A 144 -6.76 4.82 4.56
C ASP A 144 -7.73 3.64 4.31
N SER A 145 -8.95 3.77 4.83
CA SER A 145 -10.00 2.76 4.65
C SER A 145 -10.43 2.62 3.20
N LEU A 146 -10.48 3.71 2.43
CA LEU A 146 -10.77 3.68 1.00
C LEU A 146 -9.67 2.96 0.22
N GLY A 147 -8.39 3.21 0.58
CA GLY A 147 -7.25 2.50 -0.01
C GLY A 147 -7.33 0.98 0.20
N THR A 148 -7.79 0.54 1.38
CA THR A 148 -8.05 -0.87 1.66
C THR A 148 -9.23 -1.40 0.83
N HIS A 149 -10.35 -0.68 0.79
CA HIS A 149 -11.56 -1.06 0.06
C HIS A 149 -11.30 -1.23 -1.43
N THR A 150 -10.58 -0.30 -2.04
CA THR A 150 -10.28 -0.25 -3.47
C THR A 150 -9.09 -1.12 -3.90
N ALA A 151 -8.37 -1.72 -2.96
CA ALA A 151 -7.08 -2.38 -3.19
C ALA A 151 -6.02 -1.44 -3.81
N ALA A 152 -6.02 -0.15 -3.44
CA ALA A 152 -5.08 0.85 -3.91
C ALA A 152 -3.62 0.50 -3.61
N VAL A 153 -3.35 -0.16 -2.47
CA VAL A 153 -2.02 -0.70 -2.12
C VAL A 153 -1.47 -1.58 -3.25
N ASN A 154 -2.29 -2.52 -3.75
CA ASN A 154 -1.86 -3.40 -4.83
C ASN A 154 -1.60 -2.63 -6.14
N ARG A 155 -2.35 -1.57 -6.39
CA ARG A 155 -2.17 -0.72 -7.57
C ARG A 155 -0.87 0.09 -7.48
N CYS A 156 -0.57 0.69 -6.31
CA CYS A 156 0.70 1.39 -6.09
C CYS A 156 1.90 0.46 -6.28
N TYR A 157 1.86 -0.75 -5.70
CA TYR A 157 2.93 -1.74 -5.91
C TYR A 157 3.09 -2.13 -7.38
N TYR A 158 1.98 -2.34 -8.09
CA TYR A 158 2.03 -2.68 -9.51
C TYR A 158 2.68 -1.57 -10.33
N GLU A 159 2.33 -0.29 -10.09
CA GLU A 159 2.91 0.84 -10.81
C GLU A 159 4.39 1.04 -10.45
N ALA A 160 4.78 0.84 -9.20
CA ALA A 160 6.17 0.91 -8.80
C ALA A 160 7.03 -0.21 -9.42
N LEU A 161 6.50 -1.43 -9.48
CA LEU A 161 7.13 -2.55 -10.19
C LEU A 161 7.26 -2.26 -11.69
N LYS A 162 6.20 -1.70 -12.29
CA LYS A 162 6.19 -1.31 -13.70
C LYS A 162 7.22 -0.20 -13.97
N ASP A 163 7.28 0.83 -13.12
CA ASP A 163 8.27 1.91 -13.21
C ASP A 163 9.71 1.36 -13.14
N ALA A 164 9.97 0.42 -12.23
CA ALA A 164 11.27 -0.22 -12.14
C ALA A 164 11.62 -1.03 -13.39
N TYR A 165 10.67 -1.79 -13.92
CA TYR A 165 10.84 -2.54 -15.16
C TYR A 165 11.09 -1.63 -16.37
N ASP A 166 10.28 -0.59 -16.54
CA ASP A 166 10.37 0.37 -17.65
C ASP A 166 11.70 1.16 -17.63
N ASN A 167 12.30 1.34 -16.44
CA ASN A 167 13.59 2.00 -16.24
C ASN A 167 14.79 1.01 -16.17
N ASN A 168 14.59 -0.27 -16.52
CA ASN A 168 15.63 -1.31 -16.61
C ASN A 168 16.37 -1.57 -15.29
N TYR A 169 15.68 -1.47 -14.13
CA TYR A 169 16.26 -1.95 -12.89
C TYR A 169 16.37 -3.49 -12.91
N GLU A 170 17.49 -4.02 -12.46
CA GLU A 170 17.81 -5.44 -12.50
C GLU A 170 16.87 -6.25 -11.58
N PHE A 171 16.52 -5.69 -10.42
CA PHE A 171 15.56 -6.30 -9.50
C PHE A 171 14.76 -5.28 -8.70
N TYR A 172 13.63 -5.72 -8.18
CA TYR A 172 12.76 -4.97 -7.30
C TYR A 172 12.55 -5.73 -6.00
N ASP A 173 12.99 -5.16 -4.88
CA ASP A 173 12.81 -5.75 -3.57
C ASP A 173 11.50 -5.26 -2.93
N LEU A 174 10.61 -6.18 -2.61
CA LEU A 174 9.36 -5.90 -1.90
C LEU A 174 9.59 -5.65 -0.41
N PHE A 175 10.85 -5.64 0.02
CA PHE A 175 11.31 -5.46 1.38
C PHE A 175 10.93 -6.62 2.33
N GLY A 176 11.34 -6.51 3.62
CA GLY A 176 11.24 -7.59 4.60
C GLY A 176 9.93 -8.36 4.64
N THR A 177 10.03 -9.67 4.78
CA THR A 177 8.93 -10.60 4.96
C THR A 177 9.38 -11.73 5.89
N ILE A 178 8.49 -12.68 6.17
CA ILE A 178 8.81 -13.88 6.94
C ILE A 178 8.99 -15.07 5.99
N GLY A 179 9.93 -15.98 6.31
CA GLY A 179 10.18 -17.17 5.50
C GLY A 179 9.05 -18.18 5.58
N ASP A 180 8.72 -18.64 6.78
CA ASP A 180 7.64 -19.59 7.01
C ASP A 180 6.50 -18.94 7.83
N PRO A 181 5.30 -18.75 7.24
CA PRO A 181 4.15 -18.19 7.95
C PRO A 181 3.61 -19.09 9.09
N LYS A 182 4.06 -20.34 9.18
CA LYS A 182 3.61 -21.28 10.21
C LYS A 182 4.39 -21.14 11.52
N THR A 183 5.55 -20.47 11.50
CA THR A 183 6.45 -20.38 12.65
C THR A 183 6.17 -19.18 13.56
N THR A 184 7.11 -18.29 13.74
CA THR A 184 7.16 -17.39 14.92
C THR A 184 6.31 -16.12 14.81
N TYR A 185 5.96 -15.68 13.59
CA TYR A 185 5.33 -14.37 13.35
C TYR A 185 3.99 -14.48 12.63
N LYS A 186 3.01 -15.11 13.26
CA LYS A 186 1.65 -15.32 12.69
C LYS A 186 0.96 -14.03 12.24
N ASN A 187 1.23 -12.92 12.92
CA ASN A 187 0.73 -11.59 12.57
C ASN A 187 1.28 -11.06 11.23
N LEU A 188 2.42 -11.56 10.75
CA LEU A 188 3.03 -11.17 9.48
C LEU A 188 2.68 -12.11 8.31
N ALA A 189 1.94 -13.20 8.57
CA ALA A 189 1.55 -14.15 7.53
C ALA A 189 0.77 -13.48 6.38
N GLY A 190 -0.10 -12.52 6.71
CA GLY A 190 -0.83 -11.73 5.72
C GLY A 190 0.08 -10.89 4.81
N LEU A 191 1.15 -10.32 5.37
CA LEU A 191 2.15 -9.56 4.62
C LEU A 191 2.95 -10.47 3.67
N HIS A 192 3.35 -11.66 4.14
CA HIS A 192 4.03 -12.66 3.32
C HIS A 192 3.15 -13.06 2.12
N GLU A 193 1.91 -13.47 2.37
CA GLU A 193 0.96 -13.84 1.32
C GLU A 193 0.66 -12.68 0.35
N PHE A 194 0.61 -11.45 0.84
CA PHE A 194 0.47 -10.26 0.01
C PHE A 194 1.64 -10.14 -0.99
N LYS A 195 2.88 -10.19 -0.50
CA LYS A 195 4.10 -10.04 -1.33
C LYS A 195 4.25 -11.19 -2.31
N ARG A 196 3.98 -12.43 -1.89
CA ARG A 196 4.02 -13.62 -2.74
C ARG A 196 3.10 -13.51 -3.98
N LYS A 197 1.96 -12.80 -3.88
CA LYS A 197 1.04 -12.59 -5.00
C LYS A 197 1.61 -11.76 -6.15
N PHE A 198 2.70 -11.05 -5.94
CA PHE A 198 3.43 -10.35 -7.00
C PHE A 198 4.43 -11.23 -7.75
N GLY A 199 4.59 -12.51 -7.34
CA GLY A 199 5.47 -13.48 -8.00
C GLY A 199 6.93 -13.36 -7.60
N GLY A 200 7.24 -12.62 -6.52
CA GLY A 200 8.61 -12.52 -5.99
C GLY A 200 9.08 -13.83 -5.35
N GLU A 201 10.38 -14.03 -5.37
CA GLU A 201 11.06 -15.11 -4.66
C GLU A 201 11.40 -14.65 -3.24
N TYR A 202 11.32 -15.56 -2.28
CA TYR A 202 11.82 -15.34 -0.94
C TYR A 202 13.31 -15.63 -0.90
N ILE A 203 14.10 -14.63 -0.49
CA ILE A 203 15.56 -14.75 -0.33
C ILE A 203 15.88 -14.57 1.15
N GLU A 204 16.54 -15.56 1.73
CA GLU A 204 17.06 -15.49 3.09
C GLU A 204 18.51 -15.03 3.05
N PHE A 205 18.78 -13.87 3.68
CA PHE A 205 20.15 -13.38 3.83
C PHE A 205 20.85 -14.09 4.98
N LEU A 206 22.19 -14.13 4.93
CA LEU A 206 23.02 -14.77 5.94
C LEU A 206 22.84 -14.20 7.36
N GLY A 207 22.17 -13.07 7.49
CA GLY A 207 21.97 -12.37 8.75
C GLY A 207 23.03 -11.32 9.01
N GLU A 208 22.98 -10.74 10.20
CA GLU A 208 23.92 -9.73 10.65
C GLU A 208 25.06 -10.37 11.44
N PHE A 209 26.29 -9.91 11.20
CA PHE A 209 27.49 -10.36 11.93
C PHE A 209 28.16 -9.14 12.57
N ASP A 210 28.39 -9.24 13.89
CA ASP A 210 29.07 -8.18 14.63
C ASP A 210 30.57 -8.47 14.74
N LEU A 211 31.41 -7.56 14.26
CA LEU A 211 32.85 -7.57 14.56
C LEU A 211 33.10 -6.87 15.89
N ILE A 212 33.31 -7.66 16.94
CA ILE A 212 33.43 -7.15 18.31
C ILE A 212 34.86 -6.67 18.59
N ASN A 213 35.13 -5.38 18.41
CA ASN A 213 36.44 -4.77 18.75
C ASN A 213 36.63 -4.54 20.26
N LYS A 214 35.57 -4.26 21.00
CA LYS A 214 35.61 -3.93 22.44
C LYS A 214 34.57 -4.76 23.19
N PRO A 215 34.86 -5.99 23.59
CA PRO A 215 33.90 -6.92 24.17
C PRO A 215 33.14 -6.39 25.40
N VAL A 216 33.81 -5.61 26.25
CA VAL A 216 33.19 -5.03 27.43
C VAL A 216 32.10 -4.02 27.04
N TRP A 217 32.42 -3.09 26.15
CA TRP A 217 31.45 -2.11 25.66
C TRP A 217 30.31 -2.75 24.89
N TYR A 218 30.58 -3.76 24.08
CA TYR A 218 29.58 -4.49 23.35
C TYR A 218 28.52 -5.11 24.27
N LYS A 219 28.95 -5.67 25.43
CA LYS A 219 28.03 -6.24 26.44
C LYS A 219 27.28 -5.15 27.22
N ILE A 220 27.89 -4.04 27.55
CA ILE A 220 27.32 -3.00 28.42
C ILE A 220 26.37 -2.07 27.64
N LEU A 221 26.72 -1.71 26.39
CA LEU A 221 26.01 -0.72 25.60
C LEU A 221 24.48 -1.02 25.43
N PRO A 222 24.02 -2.24 25.16
CA PRO A 222 22.59 -2.55 25.07
C PRO A 222 21.83 -2.24 26.37
N HIS A 223 22.45 -2.49 27.53
CA HIS A 223 21.85 -2.19 28.83
C HIS A 223 21.77 -0.67 29.08
N LEU A 224 22.82 0.06 28.76
CA LEU A 224 22.81 1.52 28.87
C LEU A 224 21.78 2.16 27.93
N LEU A 225 21.66 1.68 26.70
CA LEU A 225 20.65 2.14 25.75
C LEU A 225 19.22 1.83 26.21
N LYS A 226 19.01 0.68 26.87
CA LYS A 226 17.71 0.34 27.45
C LYS A 226 17.34 1.31 28.57
N ILE A 227 18.26 1.60 29.48
CA ILE A 227 18.07 2.57 30.57
C ILE A 227 17.78 3.96 30.00
N TYR A 228 18.60 4.43 29.04
CA TYR A 228 18.40 5.72 28.39
C TYR A 228 17.02 5.85 27.72
N ARG A 229 16.55 4.81 27.03
CA ARG A 229 15.21 4.79 26.39
C ARG A 229 14.08 4.81 27.41
N THR A 230 14.29 4.22 28.61
CA THR A 230 13.29 4.22 29.70
C THR A 230 13.20 5.60 30.36
N LEU A 231 14.33 6.31 30.51
CA LEU A 231 14.38 7.65 31.10
C LEU A 231 13.85 8.75 30.15
N LYS A 232 13.78 8.47 28.86
CA LYS A 232 13.33 9.44 27.82
C LYS A 232 11.85 9.26 27.45
N LYS A 233 11.14 8.36 28.11
CA LYS A 233 9.67 8.23 28.05
C LYS A 233 9.01 9.06 29.12
#